data_993603d77fb0b386f1d8319b80d92ad8
#
_entry.id   993603d77fb0b386f1d8319b80d92ad8
#
_cell.length_a   1.000
_cell.length_b   1.000
_cell.length_c   1.000
_cell.angle_alpha   90.00
_cell.angle_beta   90.00
_cell.angle_gamma   90.00
#
_symmetry.space_group_name_H-M   'P 1'
#
loop_
_entity.id
_entity.type
_entity.pdbx_description
1 polymer ?
#
loop_
_entity_poly.entity_id
_entity_poly.type
_entity_poly.pdbx_seq_one_letter_code
_entity_poly.pdbx_strand_id
1 'polypeptide(L)'
;METVKLRLPGNSDFFTQEAYKVLRTNIQFCGQEVKMVAFTSCSENEGKTTVTLHIAKSFAELGKQVLVIDADLRKSVMAGRNTDAKNPKGLSEVLIGLENLENCVFHTQYSGLDIMFAGKYPPNPVELLGSKYFSTLLQEAKKAYDYIFIDTPPLGPVIDAAVIAPQCDGTIIVLGSSKIRIRQAQDVLEQLKKSECRVLGVVRNQSDAHGKGYYRNAPYYKGYYK
;
A
#
# COMPACT_ATOMS: atom_id res chain seq x y z
N MET A 1 1.41 12.55 -19.00
CA MET A 1 0.88 11.41 -18.17
C MET A 1 -0.62 11.29 -18.38
N GLU A 2 -1.12 10.08 -18.48
CA GLU A 2 -2.54 9.78 -18.62
C GLU A 2 -3.22 9.85 -17.24
N THR A 3 -4.54 10.20 -17.22
CA THR A 3 -5.29 10.27 -15.96
C THR A 3 -6.25 9.08 -15.86
N VAL A 4 -6.27 8.42 -14.71
CA VAL A 4 -7.18 7.31 -14.40
C VAL A 4 -8.11 7.69 -13.27
N LYS A 5 -9.34 7.17 -13.31
CA LYS A 5 -10.31 7.37 -12.25
C LYS A 5 -10.15 6.31 -11.17
N LEU A 6 -9.63 6.70 -10.01
CA LEU A 6 -9.47 5.81 -8.86
C LEU A 6 -10.82 5.59 -8.16
N ARG A 7 -11.19 4.31 -8.00
CA ARG A 7 -12.36 3.86 -7.24
C ARG A 7 -11.90 3.29 -5.91
N LEU A 8 -12.17 3.98 -4.83
CA LEU A 8 -11.82 3.51 -3.49
C LEU A 8 -12.95 2.64 -2.95
N PRO A 9 -12.71 1.34 -2.70
CA PRO A 9 -13.72 0.47 -2.10
C PRO A 9 -13.91 0.79 -0.63
N GLY A 10 -15.11 0.62 -0.12
CA GLY A 10 -15.45 0.83 1.28
C GLY A 10 -16.37 2.02 1.52
N ASN A 11 -16.98 2.04 2.69
CA ASN A 11 -17.80 3.16 3.12
C ASN A 11 -16.92 4.37 3.44
N SER A 12 -17.28 5.51 2.87
CA SER A 12 -16.68 6.80 3.23
C SER A 12 -17.33 7.37 4.51
N ASP A 13 -17.70 6.49 5.45
CA ASP A 13 -18.23 6.94 6.73
C ASP A 13 -17.15 7.70 7.53
N PHE A 14 -17.62 8.53 8.43
CA PHE A 14 -16.75 9.37 9.25
C PHE A 14 -15.70 8.55 10.03
N PHE A 15 -16.09 7.40 10.60
CA PHE A 15 -15.18 6.59 11.42
C PHE A 15 -14.04 5.99 10.60
N THR A 16 -14.35 5.53 9.40
CA THR A 16 -13.34 5.03 8.45
C THR A 16 -12.37 6.14 8.04
N GLN A 17 -12.87 7.34 7.76
CA GLN A 17 -12.01 8.48 7.42
C GLN A 17 -11.10 8.86 8.61
N GLU A 18 -11.63 8.94 9.82
CA GLU A 18 -10.83 9.22 11.02
C GLU A 18 -9.78 8.13 11.29
N ALA A 19 -10.10 6.85 11.07
CA ALA A 19 -9.14 5.77 11.21
C ALA A 19 -7.94 5.94 10.25
N TYR A 20 -8.18 6.35 9.00
CA TYR A 20 -7.09 6.64 8.05
C TYR A 20 -6.29 7.89 8.43
N LYS A 21 -6.90 8.93 8.99
CA LYS A 21 -6.17 10.08 9.54
C LYS A 21 -5.26 9.69 10.71
N VAL A 22 -5.76 8.83 11.62
CA VAL A 22 -4.96 8.28 12.72
C VAL A 22 -3.80 7.45 12.18
N LEU A 23 -4.05 6.55 11.22
CA LEU A 23 -3.00 5.73 10.59
C LEU A 23 -1.94 6.62 9.93
N ARG A 24 -2.35 7.65 9.18
CA ARG A 24 -1.44 8.63 8.58
C ARG A 24 -0.56 9.30 9.63
N THR A 25 -1.16 9.78 10.71
CA THR A 25 -0.43 10.43 11.81
C THR A 25 0.58 9.46 12.45
N ASN A 26 0.19 8.20 12.64
CA ASN A 26 1.09 7.17 13.15
C ASN A 26 2.28 6.90 12.22
N ILE A 27 2.06 6.88 10.89
CA ILE A 27 3.15 6.75 9.92
C ILE A 27 4.09 7.96 10.00
N GLN A 28 3.57 9.19 10.11
CA GLN A 28 4.38 10.38 10.27
C GLN A 28 5.22 10.37 11.56
N PHE A 29 4.69 9.80 12.64
CA PHE A 29 5.42 9.64 13.91
C PHE A 29 6.50 8.54 13.88
N CYS A 30 6.52 7.68 12.85
CA CYS A 30 7.60 6.71 12.69
C CYS A 30 8.96 7.36 12.33
N GLY A 31 8.98 8.63 11.91
CA GLY A 31 10.18 9.41 11.61
C GLY A 31 10.04 10.20 10.31
N GLN A 32 10.72 11.34 10.22
CA GLN A 32 10.69 12.20 9.03
C GLN A 32 11.37 11.55 7.81
N GLU A 33 12.27 10.60 8.05
CA GLU A 33 12.96 9.80 7.04
C GLU A 33 12.07 8.73 6.41
N VAL A 34 10.95 8.37 7.06
CA VAL A 34 10.02 7.34 6.57
C VAL A 34 9.14 7.90 5.47
N LYS A 35 9.59 7.72 4.22
CA LYS A 35 8.91 8.19 3.01
C LYS A 35 8.42 7.03 2.14
N MET A 36 9.13 5.91 2.12
CA MET A 36 8.81 4.74 1.32
C MET A 36 8.36 3.60 2.23
N VAL A 37 7.08 3.22 2.11
CA VAL A 37 6.45 2.22 2.99
C VAL A 37 5.85 1.09 2.17
N ALA A 38 6.29 -0.14 2.43
CA ALA A 38 5.69 -1.34 1.86
C ALA A 38 4.47 -1.78 2.68
N PHE A 39 3.42 -2.22 1.99
CA PHE A 39 2.25 -2.83 2.60
C PHE A 39 2.17 -4.29 2.19
N THR A 40 2.16 -5.19 3.16
CA THR A 40 1.97 -6.62 2.95
C THR A 40 0.87 -7.18 3.85
N SER A 41 0.55 -8.46 3.70
CA SER A 41 -0.46 -9.15 4.51
C SER A 41 -0.06 -10.62 4.70
N CYS A 42 -0.76 -11.34 5.58
CA CYS A 42 -0.53 -12.76 5.75
C CYS A 42 -1.17 -13.58 4.62
N SER A 43 -2.33 -13.15 4.14
CA SER A 43 -3.14 -13.88 3.16
C SER A 43 -3.76 -12.94 2.13
N GLU A 44 -4.30 -13.52 1.07
CA GLU A 44 -5.11 -12.78 0.10
C GLU A 44 -6.39 -12.23 0.75
N ASN A 45 -6.92 -11.14 0.18
CA ASN A 45 -8.19 -10.50 0.56
C ASN A 45 -8.25 -9.95 2.00
N GLU A 46 -7.12 -9.63 2.62
CA GLU A 46 -7.07 -8.91 3.90
C GLU A 46 -7.25 -7.39 3.74
N GLY A 47 -7.40 -6.92 2.50
CA GLY A 47 -7.68 -5.53 2.16
C GLY A 47 -6.45 -4.63 2.11
N LYS A 48 -5.28 -5.20 1.92
CA LYS A 48 -3.99 -4.52 1.77
C LYS A 48 -4.04 -3.38 0.75
N THR A 49 -4.38 -3.67 -0.51
CA THR A 49 -4.53 -2.68 -1.59
C THR A 49 -5.50 -1.56 -1.23
N THR A 50 -6.63 -1.89 -0.58
CA THR A 50 -7.61 -0.91 -0.10
C THR A 50 -6.97 0.04 0.92
N VAL A 51 -6.27 -0.50 1.92
CA VAL A 51 -5.58 0.30 2.95
C VAL A 51 -4.51 1.18 2.31
N THR A 52 -3.69 0.63 1.39
CA THR A 52 -2.64 1.37 0.68
C THR A 52 -3.21 2.56 -0.08
N LEU A 53 -4.29 2.36 -0.85
CA LEU A 53 -4.91 3.42 -1.64
C LEU A 53 -5.57 4.50 -0.77
N HIS A 54 -6.26 4.12 0.31
CA HIS A 54 -6.88 5.09 1.22
C HIS A 54 -5.84 5.91 1.98
N ILE A 55 -4.76 5.29 2.43
CA ILE A 55 -3.69 6.03 3.11
C ILE A 55 -2.98 6.97 2.15
N ALA A 56 -2.71 6.55 0.90
CA ALA A 56 -2.13 7.39 -0.14
C ALA A 56 -2.99 8.63 -0.40
N LYS A 57 -4.31 8.44 -0.59
CA LYS A 57 -5.26 9.55 -0.70
C LYS A 57 -5.20 10.47 0.52
N SER A 58 -5.15 9.92 1.74
CA SER A 58 -5.11 10.72 2.97
C SER A 58 -3.86 11.59 3.08
N PHE A 59 -2.71 11.16 2.52
CA PHE A 59 -1.50 11.99 2.43
C PHE A 59 -1.61 13.04 1.33
N ALA A 60 -2.18 12.71 0.17
CA ALA A 60 -2.42 13.65 -0.92
C ALA A 60 -3.36 14.80 -0.49
N GLU A 61 -4.37 14.51 0.33
CA GLU A 61 -5.28 15.51 0.92
C GLU A 61 -4.56 16.52 1.85
N LEU A 62 -3.34 16.20 2.32
CA LEU A 62 -2.45 17.14 3.02
C LEU A 62 -1.53 17.93 2.07
N GLY A 63 -1.75 17.85 0.76
CA GLY A 63 -0.93 18.52 -0.24
C GLY A 63 0.41 17.84 -0.50
N LYS A 64 0.58 16.56 -0.11
CA LYS A 64 1.78 15.79 -0.38
C LYS A 64 1.75 15.18 -1.78
N GLN A 65 2.92 15.08 -2.43
CA GLN A 65 3.09 14.32 -3.66
C GLN A 65 3.30 12.85 -3.29
N VAL A 66 2.40 12.00 -3.73
CA VAL A 66 2.31 10.59 -3.33
C VAL A 66 2.29 9.70 -4.56
N LEU A 67 3.15 8.68 -4.58
CA LEU A 67 3.12 7.61 -5.57
C LEU A 67 2.68 6.30 -4.91
N VAL A 68 1.71 5.64 -5.50
CA VAL A 68 1.39 4.25 -5.19
C VAL A 68 2.01 3.36 -6.27
N ILE A 69 2.81 2.38 -5.87
CA ILE A 69 3.37 1.36 -6.76
C ILE A 69 2.69 0.03 -6.46
N ASP A 70 2.02 -0.52 -7.46
CA ASP A 70 1.49 -1.88 -7.40
C ASP A 70 2.61 -2.87 -7.76
N ALA A 71 3.19 -3.47 -6.75
CA ALA A 71 4.26 -4.46 -6.88
C ALA A 71 3.77 -5.91 -6.75
N ASP A 72 2.45 -6.15 -6.75
CA ASP A 72 1.90 -7.50 -6.90
C ASP A 72 1.94 -7.92 -8.38
N LEU A 73 3.14 -8.24 -8.86
CA LEU A 73 3.36 -8.68 -10.24
C LEU A 73 2.73 -10.04 -10.55
N ARG A 74 2.19 -10.74 -9.53
CA ARG A 74 1.61 -12.09 -9.69
C ARG A 74 0.11 -12.06 -9.91
N LYS A 75 -0.60 -11.24 -9.14
CA LYS A 75 -2.06 -11.24 -9.11
C LYS A 75 -2.62 -9.86 -8.75
N SER A 76 -2.10 -8.83 -9.41
CA SER A 76 -2.62 -7.49 -9.21
C SER A 76 -4.12 -7.43 -9.47
N VAL A 77 -4.81 -6.73 -8.59
CA VAL A 77 -6.25 -6.42 -8.73
C VAL A 77 -6.50 -4.91 -8.83
N MET A 78 -5.45 -4.10 -8.69
CA MET A 78 -5.57 -2.65 -8.58
C MET A 78 -6.16 -2.02 -9.84
N ALA A 79 -5.65 -2.33 -11.02
CA ALA A 79 -6.16 -1.80 -12.28
C ALA A 79 -7.65 -2.13 -12.49
N GLY A 80 -8.01 -3.41 -12.37
CA GLY A 80 -9.38 -3.88 -12.67
C GLY A 80 -10.43 -3.54 -11.63
N ARG A 81 -10.06 -3.54 -10.33
CA ARG A 81 -11.02 -3.31 -9.23
C ARG A 81 -11.08 -1.85 -8.81
N ASN A 82 -9.95 -1.17 -8.82
CA ASN A 82 -9.80 0.14 -8.20
C ASN A 82 -9.70 1.28 -9.19
N THR A 83 -9.62 1.01 -10.49
CA THR A 83 -9.58 2.05 -11.52
C THR A 83 -10.44 1.70 -12.74
N ASP A 84 -10.49 2.62 -13.70
CA ASP A 84 -11.06 2.41 -15.02
C ASP A 84 -9.99 2.08 -16.08
N ALA A 85 -8.75 1.95 -15.69
CA ALA A 85 -7.64 1.59 -16.58
C ALA A 85 -7.82 0.18 -17.16
N LYS A 86 -7.66 0.07 -18.48
CA LYS A 86 -7.74 -1.21 -19.20
C LYS A 86 -6.35 -1.66 -19.61
N ASN A 87 -5.84 -2.72 -18.96
CA ASN A 87 -4.52 -3.28 -19.22
C ASN A 87 -3.41 -2.22 -19.26
N PRO A 88 -3.28 -1.40 -18.23
CA PRO A 88 -2.26 -0.36 -18.21
C PRO A 88 -0.88 -0.99 -18.24
N LYS A 89 0.05 -0.34 -18.95
CA LYS A 89 1.48 -0.63 -18.80
C LYS A 89 1.90 -0.22 -17.39
N GLY A 90 2.91 -0.89 -16.83
CA GLY A 90 3.28 -0.65 -15.45
C GLY A 90 4.69 -1.07 -15.09
N LEU A 91 4.86 -1.44 -13.84
CA LEU A 91 6.16 -1.75 -13.25
C LEU A 91 6.90 -2.86 -14.00
N SER A 92 6.21 -3.93 -14.42
CA SER A 92 6.85 -5.03 -15.11
C SER A 92 7.47 -4.60 -16.45
N GLU A 93 6.78 -3.79 -17.27
CA GLU A 93 7.29 -3.29 -18.53
C GLU A 93 8.50 -2.37 -18.33
N VAL A 94 8.50 -1.55 -17.29
CA VAL A 94 9.65 -0.70 -16.94
C VAL A 94 10.85 -1.55 -16.53
N LEU A 95 10.64 -2.55 -15.68
CA LEU A 95 11.74 -3.39 -15.15
C LEU A 95 12.42 -4.26 -16.22
N ILE A 96 11.69 -4.63 -17.28
CA ILE A 96 12.26 -5.37 -18.41
C ILE A 96 12.71 -4.46 -19.58
N GLY A 97 12.63 -3.13 -19.41
CA GLY A 97 13.11 -2.15 -20.40
C GLY A 97 12.22 -1.98 -21.64
N LEU A 98 10.97 -2.41 -21.58
CA LEU A 98 10.00 -2.22 -22.66
C LEU A 98 9.32 -0.87 -22.65
N GLU A 99 9.30 -0.19 -21.50
CA GLU A 99 8.68 1.12 -21.33
C GLU A 99 9.51 2.05 -20.46
N ASN A 100 9.34 3.34 -20.69
CA ASN A 100 9.90 4.37 -19.82
C ASN A 100 8.98 4.59 -18.59
N LEU A 101 9.57 4.99 -17.48
CA LEU A 101 8.88 5.28 -16.21
C LEU A 101 7.70 6.25 -16.41
N GLU A 102 7.92 7.32 -17.19
CA GLU A 102 6.93 8.38 -17.43
C GLU A 102 5.66 7.88 -18.13
N ASN A 103 5.75 6.79 -18.92
CA ASN A 103 4.63 6.19 -19.61
C ASN A 103 3.83 5.20 -18.72
N CYS A 104 4.37 4.86 -17.55
CA CYS A 104 3.81 3.87 -16.64
C CYS A 104 3.31 4.48 -15.32
N VAL A 105 3.40 5.81 -15.17
CA VAL A 105 2.84 6.56 -14.06
C VAL A 105 1.58 7.29 -14.53
N PHE A 106 0.50 7.13 -13.80
CA PHE A 106 -0.81 7.68 -14.11
C PHE A 106 -1.25 8.65 -13.01
N HIS A 107 -1.70 9.84 -13.41
CA HIS A 107 -2.37 10.75 -12.48
C HIS A 107 -3.74 10.19 -12.07
N THR A 108 -4.21 10.56 -10.89
CA THR A 108 -5.58 10.28 -10.47
C THR A 108 -6.40 11.57 -10.41
N GLN A 109 -7.71 11.45 -10.16
CA GLN A 109 -8.56 12.61 -9.88
C GLN A 109 -8.24 13.33 -8.55
N TYR A 110 -7.38 12.73 -7.71
CA TYR A 110 -6.91 13.36 -6.47
C TYR A 110 -5.58 14.06 -6.73
N SER A 111 -5.55 15.38 -6.58
CA SER A 111 -4.32 16.16 -6.77
C SER A 111 -3.19 15.64 -5.90
N GLY A 112 -2.01 15.45 -6.50
CA GLY A 112 -0.83 14.93 -5.80
C GLY A 112 -0.82 13.42 -5.58
N LEU A 113 -1.78 12.65 -6.13
CA LEU A 113 -1.78 11.20 -6.05
C LEU A 113 -1.61 10.56 -7.42
N ASP A 114 -0.49 9.88 -7.59
CA ASP A 114 -0.15 9.13 -8.80
C ASP A 114 -0.10 7.62 -8.51
N ILE A 115 -0.30 6.81 -9.55
CA ILE A 115 -0.29 5.35 -9.49
C ILE A 115 0.61 4.79 -10.60
N MET A 116 1.46 3.83 -10.23
CA MET A 116 2.13 2.90 -11.13
C MET A 116 1.51 1.53 -10.95
N PHE A 117 0.89 0.99 -12.01
CA PHE A 117 0.31 -0.34 -11.98
C PHE A 117 1.38 -1.44 -12.08
N ALA A 118 1.01 -2.68 -11.77
CA ALA A 118 1.90 -3.82 -11.88
C ALA A 118 2.32 -4.12 -13.33
N GLY A 119 1.46 -3.81 -14.30
CA GLY A 119 1.67 -4.18 -15.70
C GLY A 119 1.30 -5.63 -16.00
N LYS A 120 1.89 -6.21 -17.06
CA LYS A 120 1.67 -7.60 -17.43
C LYS A 120 2.44 -8.54 -16.50
N TYR A 121 1.88 -9.72 -16.25
CA TYR A 121 2.53 -10.76 -15.46
C TYR A 121 3.86 -11.21 -16.09
N PRO A 122 4.99 -11.03 -15.42
CA PRO A 122 6.28 -11.52 -15.90
C PRO A 122 6.55 -12.95 -15.42
N PRO A 123 7.40 -13.73 -16.13
CA PRO A 123 7.72 -15.10 -15.71
C PRO A 123 8.56 -15.18 -14.42
N ASN A 124 9.27 -14.11 -14.07
CA ASN A 124 10.24 -14.06 -12.97
C ASN A 124 10.06 -12.83 -12.06
N PRO A 125 8.92 -12.71 -11.34
CA PRO A 125 8.61 -11.52 -10.55
C PRO A 125 9.63 -11.23 -9.45
N VAL A 126 10.10 -12.24 -8.73
CA VAL A 126 11.05 -12.08 -7.59
C VAL A 126 12.38 -11.49 -8.06
N GLU A 127 12.91 -12.00 -9.16
CA GLU A 127 14.17 -11.54 -9.74
C GLU A 127 14.07 -10.09 -10.20
N LEU A 128 12.94 -9.70 -10.81
CA LEU A 128 12.71 -8.33 -11.24
C LEU A 128 12.63 -7.38 -10.02
N LEU A 129 11.91 -7.75 -8.98
CA LEU A 129 11.75 -6.96 -7.75
C LEU A 129 13.05 -6.91 -6.91
N GLY A 130 13.94 -7.89 -7.05
CA GLY A 130 15.29 -7.89 -6.46
C GLY A 130 16.37 -7.24 -7.33
N SER A 131 16.02 -6.75 -8.52
CA SER A 131 16.98 -6.23 -9.49
C SER A 131 17.49 -4.83 -9.13
N LYS A 132 18.67 -4.48 -9.67
CA LYS A 132 19.20 -3.11 -9.62
C LYS A 132 18.27 -2.09 -10.29
N TYR A 133 17.52 -2.50 -11.32
CA TYR A 133 16.57 -1.63 -12.00
C TYR A 133 15.44 -1.20 -11.09
N PHE A 134 14.90 -2.12 -10.28
CA PHE A 134 13.87 -1.78 -9.30
C PHE A 134 14.42 -0.84 -8.22
N SER A 135 15.59 -1.12 -7.67
CA SER A 135 16.23 -0.23 -6.68
C SER A 135 16.48 1.17 -7.25
N THR A 136 16.93 1.28 -8.50
CA THR A 136 17.14 2.58 -9.17
C THR A 136 15.81 3.31 -9.36
N LEU A 137 14.76 2.62 -9.81
CA LEU A 137 13.42 3.19 -9.95
C LEU A 137 12.92 3.78 -8.63
N LEU A 138 13.08 3.05 -7.52
CA LEU A 138 12.68 3.50 -6.19
C LEU A 138 13.46 4.76 -5.76
N GLN A 139 14.77 4.82 -6.04
CA GLN A 139 15.60 6.00 -5.73
C GLN A 139 15.19 7.23 -6.54
N GLU A 140 14.88 7.06 -7.83
CA GLU A 140 14.38 8.17 -8.66
C GLU A 140 12.99 8.63 -8.19
N ALA A 141 12.11 7.70 -7.84
CA ALA A 141 10.80 8.04 -7.29
C ALA A 141 10.92 8.84 -5.97
N LYS A 142 11.88 8.51 -5.09
CA LYS A 142 12.14 9.27 -3.84
C LYS A 142 12.52 10.72 -4.06
N LYS A 143 13.05 11.09 -5.23
CA LYS A 143 13.38 12.49 -5.55
C LYS A 143 12.15 13.30 -5.95
N ALA A 144 11.15 12.65 -6.55
CA ALA A 144 9.97 13.29 -7.13
C ALA A 144 8.76 13.32 -6.16
N TYR A 145 8.68 12.39 -5.22
CA TYR A 145 7.54 12.21 -4.34
C TYR A 145 7.91 12.39 -2.87
N ASP A 146 6.99 12.99 -2.09
CA ASP A 146 7.11 13.09 -0.63
C ASP A 146 6.93 11.74 0.04
N TYR A 147 6.00 10.91 -0.49
CA TYR A 147 5.70 9.57 0.00
C TYR A 147 5.52 8.58 -1.15
N ILE A 148 5.99 7.36 -0.94
CA ILE A 148 5.83 6.23 -1.85
C ILE A 148 5.24 5.07 -1.07
N PHE A 149 4.07 4.58 -1.49
CA PHE A 149 3.42 3.43 -0.89
C PHE A 149 3.45 2.26 -1.87
N ILE A 150 4.04 1.14 -1.45
CA ILE A 150 4.24 -0.04 -2.29
C ILE A 150 3.27 -1.12 -1.84
N ASP A 151 2.29 -1.44 -2.70
CA ASP A 151 1.37 -2.55 -2.50
C ASP A 151 2.03 -3.84 -2.97
N THR A 152 2.31 -4.78 -2.06
CA THR A 152 3.02 -6.03 -2.36
C THR A 152 2.07 -7.23 -2.32
N PRO A 153 2.40 -8.40 -2.87
CA PRO A 153 1.62 -9.61 -2.61
C PRO A 153 1.67 -10.02 -1.13
N PRO A 154 0.73 -10.87 -0.67
CA PRO A 154 0.77 -11.38 0.70
C PRO A 154 2.02 -12.22 0.93
N LEU A 155 2.70 -12.01 2.07
CA LEU A 155 3.97 -12.68 2.39
C LEU A 155 3.79 -14.15 2.81
N GLY A 156 2.58 -14.57 3.21
CA GLY A 156 2.35 -15.97 3.57
C GLY A 156 2.61 -16.96 2.43
N PRO A 157 2.05 -16.76 1.22
CA PRO A 157 2.23 -17.67 0.10
C PRO A 157 3.48 -17.40 -0.75
N VAL A 158 4.03 -16.19 -0.80
CA VAL A 158 5.14 -15.81 -1.68
C VAL A 158 6.13 -14.86 -1.01
N ILE A 159 7.39 -14.87 -1.47
CA ILE A 159 8.51 -14.17 -0.82
C ILE A 159 8.67 -12.70 -1.30
N ASP A 160 7.95 -12.29 -2.30
CA ASP A 160 8.13 -11.00 -2.99
C ASP A 160 8.17 -9.80 -2.04
N ALA A 161 7.26 -9.78 -1.04
CA ALA A 161 7.24 -8.71 -0.04
C ALA A 161 8.54 -8.67 0.81
N ALA A 162 9.16 -9.82 1.11
CA ALA A 162 10.42 -9.86 1.83
C ALA A 162 11.62 -9.39 0.99
N VAL A 163 11.52 -9.44 -0.34
CA VAL A 163 12.53 -8.89 -1.26
C VAL A 163 12.37 -7.37 -1.42
N ILE A 164 11.13 -6.88 -1.38
CA ILE A 164 10.81 -5.44 -1.50
C ILE A 164 11.11 -4.70 -0.19
N ALA A 165 10.73 -5.28 0.95
CA ALA A 165 10.75 -4.63 2.26
C ALA A 165 12.11 -4.01 2.66
N PRO A 166 13.27 -4.65 2.43
CA PRO A 166 14.59 -4.08 2.72
C PRO A 166 14.93 -2.83 1.89
N GLN A 167 14.24 -2.62 0.77
CA GLN A 167 14.44 -1.46 -0.10
C GLN A 167 13.58 -0.26 0.33
N CYS A 168 12.72 -0.44 1.33
CA CYS A 168 11.80 0.56 1.88
C CYS A 168 12.30 1.10 3.23
N ASP A 169 11.78 2.26 3.64
CA ASP A 169 12.08 2.84 4.96
C ASP A 169 11.31 2.09 6.07
N GLY A 170 10.31 1.31 5.70
CA GLY A 170 9.59 0.44 6.61
C GLY A 170 8.45 -0.33 5.95
N THR A 171 7.89 -1.26 6.70
CA THR A 171 6.82 -2.15 6.24
C THR A 171 5.66 -2.15 7.23
N ILE A 172 4.45 -2.12 6.71
CA ILE A 172 3.20 -2.27 7.45
C ILE A 172 2.55 -3.60 7.09
N ILE A 173 2.14 -4.36 8.10
CA ILE A 173 1.39 -5.60 7.92
C ILE A 173 -0.10 -5.30 8.05
N VAL A 174 -0.88 -5.61 7.01
CA VAL A 174 -2.35 -5.50 7.04
C VAL A 174 -2.94 -6.86 7.38
N LEU A 175 -3.80 -6.89 8.40
CA LEU A 175 -4.45 -8.10 8.89
C LEU A 175 -5.97 -7.96 8.81
N GLY A 176 -6.63 -8.90 8.14
CA GLY A 176 -8.09 -8.97 8.10
C GLY A 176 -8.68 -9.56 9.36
N SER A 177 -9.58 -8.87 10.06
CA SER A 177 -10.05 -9.21 11.42
C SER A 177 -10.75 -10.57 11.57
N SER A 178 -11.32 -11.12 10.49
CA SER A 178 -12.15 -12.33 10.56
C SER A 178 -11.40 -13.66 10.34
N LYS A 179 -10.12 -13.61 9.96
CA LYS A 179 -9.36 -14.79 9.49
C LYS A 179 -7.99 -15.00 10.10
N ILE A 180 -7.55 -14.11 10.99
CA ILE A 180 -6.17 -14.13 11.47
C ILE A 180 -5.95 -15.30 12.42
N ARG A 181 -5.05 -16.19 12.04
CA ARG A 181 -4.38 -17.10 12.97
C ARG A 181 -3.13 -16.37 13.48
N ILE A 182 -3.04 -16.15 14.78
CA ILE A 182 -1.90 -15.49 15.45
C ILE A 182 -0.57 -16.07 14.95
N ARG A 183 -0.51 -17.38 14.77
CA ARG A 183 0.68 -18.08 14.26
C ARG A 183 1.09 -17.59 12.85
N GLN A 184 0.15 -17.40 11.93
CA GLN A 184 0.46 -16.88 10.59
C GLN A 184 1.02 -15.46 10.65
N ALA A 185 0.49 -14.61 11.52
CA ALA A 185 1.02 -13.27 11.72
C ALA A 185 2.43 -13.28 12.32
N GLN A 186 2.70 -14.20 13.23
CA GLN A 186 4.04 -14.41 13.78
C GLN A 186 5.03 -14.89 12.72
N ASP A 187 4.65 -15.87 11.88
CA ASP A 187 5.49 -16.39 10.80
C ASP A 187 5.85 -15.27 9.79
N VAL A 188 4.89 -14.43 9.41
CA VAL A 188 5.12 -13.27 8.53
C VAL A 188 6.06 -12.25 9.20
N LEU A 189 5.85 -11.95 10.47
CA LEU A 189 6.72 -11.04 11.23
C LEU A 189 8.16 -11.57 11.30
N GLU A 190 8.34 -12.87 11.52
CA GLU A 190 9.67 -13.50 11.54
C GLU A 190 10.35 -13.43 10.17
N GLN A 191 9.61 -13.67 9.08
CA GLN A 191 10.15 -13.54 7.73
C GLN A 191 10.63 -12.11 7.45
N LEU A 192 9.83 -11.11 7.82
CA LEU A 192 10.22 -9.69 7.67
C LEU A 192 11.44 -9.35 8.53
N LYS A 193 11.53 -9.85 9.76
CA LYS A 193 12.73 -9.67 10.59
C LYS A 193 13.99 -10.30 9.99
N LYS A 194 13.86 -11.47 9.37
CA LYS A 194 14.99 -12.14 8.68
C LYS A 194 15.46 -11.37 7.44
N SER A 195 14.59 -10.59 6.81
CA SER A 195 14.96 -9.71 5.69
C SER A 195 15.53 -8.36 6.13
N GLU A 196 15.77 -8.17 7.44
CA GLU A 196 16.33 -6.95 8.05
C GLU A 196 15.51 -5.68 7.78
N CYS A 197 14.23 -5.82 7.42
CA CYS A 197 13.37 -4.67 7.21
C CYS A 197 12.81 -4.13 8.53
N ARG A 198 12.60 -2.82 8.59
CA ARG A 198 11.93 -2.15 9.71
C ARG A 198 10.42 -2.38 9.61
N VAL A 199 9.82 -3.08 10.58
CA VAL A 199 8.36 -3.21 10.69
C VAL A 199 7.84 -2.00 11.47
N LEU A 200 7.05 -1.14 10.82
CA LEU A 200 6.47 0.07 11.42
C LEU A 200 5.27 -0.26 12.32
N GLY A 201 4.52 -1.29 11.97
CA GLY A 201 3.36 -1.70 12.73
C GLY A 201 2.42 -2.64 11.97
N VAL A 202 1.26 -2.82 12.59
CA VAL A 202 0.19 -3.69 12.08
C VAL A 202 -1.10 -2.89 11.98
N VAL A 203 -1.78 -3.01 10.83
CA VAL A 203 -3.12 -2.45 10.62
C VAL A 203 -4.15 -3.56 10.67
N ARG A 204 -5.05 -3.51 11.63
CA ARG A 204 -6.22 -4.39 11.66
C ARG A 204 -7.31 -3.82 10.78
N ASN A 205 -7.57 -4.51 9.66
CA ASN A 205 -8.59 -4.14 8.69
C ASN A 205 -9.83 -5.03 8.81
N GLN A 206 -10.94 -4.67 8.16
CA GLN A 206 -12.20 -5.43 8.14
C GLN A 206 -12.74 -5.74 9.56
N SER A 207 -12.45 -4.86 10.52
CA SER A 207 -13.06 -4.97 11.84
C SER A 207 -14.53 -4.53 11.75
N ASP A 208 -15.45 -5.38 12.24
CA ASP A 208 -16.87 -5.01 12.30
C ASP A 208 -17.03 -3.72 13.08
N ALA A 209 -17.36 -2.64 12.37
CA ALA A 209 -17.67 -1.33 12.99
C ALA A 209 -18.88 -1.41 13.97
N HIS A 210 -19.63 -2.52 13.93
CA HIS A 210 -20.77 -2.80 14.80
C HIS A 210 -20.38 -3.54 16.10
N GLY A 211 -19.19 -4.13 16.19
CA GLY A 211 -18.67 -4.65 17.47
C GLY A 211 -18.32 -3.47 18.38
N LYS A 212 -18.65 -3.56 19.69
CA LYS A 212 -18.40 -2.58 20.75
C LYS A 212 -16.96 -2.03 20.69
N GLY A 213 -16.65 -1.23 19.67
CA GLY A 213 -15.32 -0.70 19.39
C GLY A 213 -14.97 0.43 20.37
N TYR A 214 -13.72 0.53 20.69
CA TYR A 214 -13.11 1.48 21.61
C TYR A 214 -13.53 2.93 21.37
N TYR A 215 -13.84 3.32 20.12
CA TYR A 215 -14.24 4.67 19.76
C TYR A 215 -15.71 5.00 20.04
N ARG A 216 -16.63 3.99 20.02
CA ARG A 216 -18.06 4.25 20.21
C ARG A 216 -18.46 4.48 21.66
N ASN A 217 -17.65 4.05 22.63
CA ASN A 217 -17.87 4.20 24.07
C ASN A 217 -17.08 5.34 24.71
N ALA A 218 -16.25 6.06 23.94
CA ALA A 218 -15.54 7.22 24.49
C ALA A 218 -16.56 8.37 24.68
N PRO A 219 -16.74 8.89 25.91
CA PRO A 219 -17.70 9.97 26.20
C PRO A 219 -17.50 11.21 25.34
N TYR A 220 -16.29 11.41 24.83
CA TYR A 220 -15.87 12.54 24.02
C TYR A 220 -16.60 12.62 22.66
N TYR A 221 -16.97 11.47 22.07
CA TYR A 221 -17.61 11.45 20.75
C TYR A 221 -19.14 11.60 20.77
N LYS A 222 -19.79 11.38 21.92
CA LYS A 222 -21.24 11.53 22.07
C LYS A 222 -21.72 12.99 21.92
N GLY A 223 -20.85 13.98 22.04
CA GLY A 223 -21.17 15.39 21.94
C GLY A 223 -21.22 15.97 20.50
N TYR A 224 -20.64 15.28 19.52
CA TYR A 224 -20.57 15.74 18.13
C TYR A 224 -21.72 15.26 17.25
N TYR A 225 -22.63 14.43 17.77
CA TYR A 225 -23.78 13.87 17.05
C TYR A 225 -25.10 14.19 17.73
N LYS A 226 -25.41 15.49 17.86
CA LYS A 226 -26.77 15.98 18.07
C LYS A 226 -27.17 16.86 16.91
#